data_48b830cc556fa7c73c9a1e5992648b29
#
_entry.id   48b830cc556fa7c73c9a1e5992648b29
#
_cell.length_a   1.000
_cell.length_b   1.000
_cell.length_c   1.000
_cell.angle_alpha   90.00
_cell.angle_beta   90.00
_cell.angle_gamma   90.00
#
_symmetry.space_group_name_H-M   'P 1'
#
loop_
_entity.id
_entity.type
_entity.pdbx_description
1 polymer ?
#
loop_
_entity_poly.entity_id
_entity_poly.type
_entity_poly.pdbx_seq_one_letter_code
_entity_poly.pdbx_strand_id
1 'polypeptide(L)'
;ALTWPWADYWVPLIAGETYSWEPRDERHAKYWTTRYPTRALLPMAALTKVVNNSKQAQLSAPALVLYSPDDSVVDASATMDYFARAQGAPSTLVTIEDSQDEHQHVIAGDIRSPYTTDHVTRLIVEFTQRLR
;
A
#
# COMPACT_ATOMS: atom_id res chain seq x y z
N ALA A 1 6.91 -13.03 8.70
CA ALA A 1 7.04 -14.45 8.33
C ALA A 1 7.60 -14.64 6.92
N LEU A 2 7.05 -14.00 5.88
CA LEU A 2 7.52 -14.13 4.47
C LEU A 2 8.99 -13.73 4.23
N THR A 3 9.62 -13.02 5.16
CA THR A 3 11.03 -12.59 5.10
C THR A 3 11.98 -13.53 5.83
N TRP A 4 11.50 -14.65 6.38
CA TRP A 4 12.31 -15.62 7.08
C TRP A 4 13.17 -16.47 6.12
N PRO A 5 14.29 -17.03 6.59
CA PRO A 5 15.10 -17.94 5.78
C PRO A 5 14.27 -19.09 5.23
N TRP A 6 14.55 -19.49 4.00
CA TRP A 6 13.90 -20.63 3.33
C TRP A 6 12.40 -20.46 3.09
N ALA A 7 11.88 -19.20 3.07
CA ALA A 7 10.47 -18.92 2.81
C ALA A 7 9.97 -19.55 1.49
N ASP A 8 10.83 -19.63 0.48
CA ASP A 8 10.54 -20.25 -0.82
C ASP A 8 10.08 -21.72 -0.70
N TYR A 9 10.55 -22.41 0.34
CA TYR A 9 10.24 -23.82 0.55
C TYR A 9 9.05 -24.03 1.48
N TRP A 10 8.99 -23.32 2.60
CA TRP A 10 7.95 -23.59 3.59
C TRP A 10 6.66 -22.78 3.39
N VAL A 11 6.71 -21.63 2.71
CA VAL A 11 5.48 -20.83 2.43
C VAL A 11 4.48 -21.61 1.60
N PRO A 12 4.84 -22.26 0.47
CA PRO A 12 3.90 -23.09 -0.27
C PRO A 12 3.38 -24.30 0.53
N LEU A 13 4.18 -24.84 1.45
CA LEU A 13 3.77 -25.97 2.29
C LEU A 13 2.70 -25.59 3.32
N ILE A 14 2.76 -24.37 3.86
CA ILE A 14 1.82 -23.91 4.91
C ILE A 14 0.62 -23.21 4.27
N ALA A 15 0.83 -22.36 3.28
CA ALA A 15 -0.20 -21.52 2.66
C ALA A 15 -0.79 -22.13 1.37
N GLY A 16 -0.32 -23.32 0.95
CA GLY A 16 -0.68 -23.94 -0.31
C GLY A 16 -0.01 -23.29 -1.52
N GLU A 17 -0.18 -23.92 -2.70
CA GLU A 17 0.43 -23.44 -3.94
C GLU A 17 -0.22 -22.17 -4.49
N THR A 18 -1.48 -21.93 -4.14
CA THR A 18 -2.29 -20.81 -4.65
C THR A 18 -2.97 -20.09 -3.50
N TYR A 19 -2.80 -18.79 -3.48
CA TYR A 19 -3.57 -17.89 -2.63
C TYR A 19 -4.80 -17.39 -3.40
N SER A 20 -5.97 -17.42 -2.77
CA SER A 20 -7.21 -16.90 -3.33
C SER A 20 -8.07 -16.27 -2.24
N TRP A 21 -8.89 -15.32 -2.65
CA TRP A 21 -9.82 -14.62 -1.78
C TRP A 21 -11.10 -14.26 -2.54
N GLU A 22 -12.20 -14.06 -1.82
CA GLU A 22 -13.49 -13.76 -2.40
C GLU A 22 -13.63 -12.26 -2.69
N PRO A 23 -13.98 -11.88 -3.93
CA PRO A 23 -14.24 -10.50 -4.27
C PRO A 23 -15.54 -10.01 -3.62
N ARG A 24 -15.62 -8.74 -3.26
CA ARG A 24 -16.80 -8.11 -2.67
C ARG A 24 -18.01 -8.09 -3.60
N ASP A 25 -17.78 -7.87 -4.89
CA ASP A 25 -18.78 -7.76 -5.94
C ASP A 25 -18.18 -8.08 -7.33
N GLU A 26 -19.00 -8.07 -8.36
CA GLU A 26 -18.61 -8.37 -9.74
C GLU A 26 -17.57 -7.37 -10.30
N ARG A 27 -17.67 -6.08 -9.95
CA ARG A 27 -16.70 -5.07 -10.37
C ARG A 27 -15.34 -5.32 -9.74
N HIS A 28 -15.34 -5.66 -8.46
CA HIS A 28 -14.13 -6.04 -7.74
C HIS A 28 -13.49 -7.29 -8.37
N ALA A 29 -14.27 -8.34 -8.65
CA ALA A 29 -13.81 -9.55 -9.33
C ALA A 29 -13.20 -9.27 -10.70
N LYS A 30 -13.77 -8.31 -11.45
CA LYS A 30 -13.32 -7.97 -12.80
C LYS A 30 -11.96 -7.28 -12.84
N TYR A 31 -11.67 -6.43 -11.85
CA TYR A 31 -10.50 -5.54 -11.88
C TYR A 31 -9.39 -5.92 -10.90
N TRP A 32 -9.63 -6.86 -9.99
CA TRP A 32 -8.63 -7.38 -9.06
C TRP A 32 -8.23 -8.81 -9.39
N THR A 33 -6.96 -9.13 -9.17
CA THR A 33 -6.47 -10.50 -9.24
C THR A 33 -6.84 -11.22 -7.95
N THR A 34 -7.88 -12.06 -7.99
CA THR A 34 -8.41 -12.78 -6.83
C THR A 34 -7.73 -14.11 -6.56
N ARG A 35 -6.87 -14.57 -7.49
CA ARG A 35 -6.13 -15.82 -7.37
C ARG A 35 -4.76 -15.71 -8.02
N TYR A 36 -3.72 -16.11 -7.29
CA TYR A 36 -2.35 -16.10 -7.78
C TYR A 36 -1.49 -17.16 -7.06
N PRO A 37 -0.37 -17.61 -7.66
CA PRO A 37 0.55 -18.53 -6.99
C PRO A 37 1.10 -17.90 -5.71
N THR A 38 1.10 -18.64 -4.61
CA THR A 38 1.61 -18.14 -3.31
C THR A 38 3.06 -17.66 -3.39
N ARG A 39 3.88 -18.26 -4.26
CA ARG A 39 5.25 -17.80 -4.52
C ARG A 39 5.34 -16.36 -5.06
N ALA A 40 4.27 -15.81 -5.64
CA ALA A 40 4.24 -14.42 -6.10
C ALA A 40 4.35 -13.39 -4.96
N LEU A 41 4.10 -13.80 -3.71
CA LEU A 41 4.30 -12.97 -2.52
C LEU A 41 5.78 -12.77 -2.16
N LEU A 42 6.67 -13.65 -2.60
CA LEU A 42 8.08 -13.64 -2.23
C LEU A 42 8.85 -12.41 -2.77
N PRO A 43 8.70 -12.02 -4.06
CA PRO A 43 9.30 -10.80 -4.59
C PRO A 43 8.85 -9.55 -3.84
N MET A 44 7.55 -9.49 -3.48
CA MET A 44 7.00 -8.38 -2.70
C MET A 44 7.63 -8.31 -1.30
N ALA A 45 7.74 -9.46 -0.62
CA ALA A 45 8.38 -9.54 0.68
C ALA A 45 9.87 -9.17 0.63
N ALA A 46 10.57 -9.57 -0.44
CA ALA A 46 11.97 -9.19 -0.66
C ALA A 46 12.11 -7.67 -0.87
N LEU A 47 11.24 -7.06 -1.66
CA LEU A 47 11.22 -5.61 -1.87
C LEU A 47 10.95 -4.86 -0.56
N THR A 48 9.97 -5.29 0.22
CA THR A 48 9.65 -4.71 1.53
C THR A 48 10.88 -4.77 2.46
N LYS A 49 11.61 -5.89 2.46
CA LYS A 49 12.85 -6.03 3.24
C LYS A 49 13.93 -5.05 2.79
N VAL A 50 14.10 -4.86 1.48
CA VAL A 50 15.07 -3.89 0.92
C VAL A 50 14.70 -2.47 1.36
N VAL A 51 13.44 -2.08 1.23
CA VAL A 51 12.96 -0.75 1.63
C VAL A 51 13.14 -0.52 3.13
N ASN A 52 12.74 -1.48 3.97
CA ASN A 52 12.84 -1.35 5.43
C ASN A 52 14.30 -1.31 5.93
N ASN A 53 15.22 -1.97 5.22
CA ASN A 53 16.64 -1.95 5.55
C ASN A 53 17.37 -0.73 5.01
N SER A 54 16.76 0.06 4.13
CA SER A 54 17.34 1.31 3.67
C SER A 54 17.38 2.31 4.82
N LYS A 55 18.58 2.65 5.27
CA LYS A 55 18.79 3.51 6.45
C LYS A 55 18.34 4.96 6.25
N GLN A 56 18.23 5.40 5.00
CA GLN A 56 17.75 6.73 4.63
C GLN A 56 17.03 6.65 3.30
N ALA A 57 15.75 7.05 3.28
CA ALA A 57 15.09 7.37 2.05
C ALA A 57 15.45 8.82 1.68
N GLN A 58 16.25 9.00 0.63
CA GLN A 58 16.46 10.32 0.05
C GLN A 58 15.43 10.54 -1.05
N LEU A 59 14.55 11.53 -0.82
CA LEU A 59 13.58 11.95 -1.82
C LEU A 59 14.21 13.05 -2.67
N SER A 60 14.48 12.74 -3.93
CA SER A 60 15.02 13.71 -4.91
C SER A 60 13.94 14.62 -5.50
N ALA A 61 12.67 14.27 -5.32
CA ALA A 61 11.51 15.01 -5.78
C ALA A 61 10.50 15.20 -4.64
N PRO A 62 9.70 16.30 -4.64
CA PRO A 62 8.60 16.47 -3.71
C PRO A 62 7.64 15.27 -3.76
N ALA A 63 7.18 14.82 -2.59
CA ALA A 63 6.29 13.68 -2.48
C ALA A 63 5.03 14.02 -1.69
N LEU A 64 3.89 13.53 -2.17
CA LEU A 64 2.64 13.49 -1.43
C LEU A 64 2.37 12.06 -1.03
N VAL A 65 2.31 11.80 0.26
CA VAL A 65 1.97 10.49 0.83
C VAL A 65 0.58 10.58 1.43
N LEU A 66 -0.33 9.76 0.92
CA LEU A 66 -1.70 9.62 1.42
C LEU A 66 -1.83 8.24 2.04
N TYR A 67 -2.36 8.15 3.25
CA TYR A 67 -2.53 6.87 3.94
C TYR A 67 -3.73 6.92 4.88
N SER A 68 -4.25 5.75 5.25
CA SER A 68 -5.22 5.63 6.33
C SER A 68 -4.52 5.23 7.63
N PRO A 69 -4.79 5.89 8.77
CA PRO A 69 -4.29 5.45 10.06
C PRO A 69 -4.88 4.10 10.50
N ASP A 70 -6.06 3.75 9.97
CA ASP A 70 -6.80 2.52 10.28
C ASP A 70 -6.57 1.38 9.26
N ASP A 71 -5.56 1.53 8.38
CA ASP A 71 -5.19 0.49 7.41
C ASP A 71 -4.83 -0.81 8.11
N SER A 72 -5.62 -1.87 7.85
CA SER A 72 -5.40 -3.19 8.43
C SER A 72 -4.58 -4.15 7.55
N VAL A 73 -4.15 -3.70 6.36
CA VAL A 73 -3.32 -4.48 5.43
C VAL A 73 -1.86 -4.12 5.55
N VAL A 74 -1.55 -2.82 5.63
CA VAL A 74 -0.19 -2.32 5.87
C VAL A 74 -0.12 -1.58 7.20
N ASP A 75 1.05 -1.62 7.81
CA ASP A 75 1.29 -0.94 9.09
C ASP A 75 1.40 0.58 8.87
N ALA A 76 0.36 1.30 9.29
CA ALA A 76 0.31 2.75 9.19
C ALA A 76 1.44 3.44 9.99
N SER A 77 1.87 2.86 11.12
CA SER A 77 2.98 3.39 11.90
C SER A 77 4.31 3.29 11.13
N ALA A 78 4.52 2.19 10.40
CA ALA A 78 5.68 2.03 9.55
C ALA A 78 5.70 3.04 8.39
N THR A 79 4.53 3.43 7.86
CA THR A 79 4.40 4.49 6.85
C THR A 79 4.82 5.85 7.42
N MET A 80 4.35 6.20 8.61
CA MET A 80 4.73 7.44 9.30
C MET A 80 6.23 7.47 9.64
N ASP A 81 6.77 6.37 10.17
CA ASP A 81 8.19 6.24 10.50
C ASP A 81 9.08 6.36 9.26
N TYR A 82 8.65 5.76 8.14
CA TYR A 82 9.36 5.90 6.87
C TYR A 82 9.37 7.35 6.39
N PHE A 83 8.21 8.00 6.40
CA PHE A 83 8.07 9.40 6.02
C PHE A 83 8.91 10.33 6.92
N ALA A 84 8.90 10.12 8.24
CA ALA A 84 9.68 10.91 9.19
C ALA A 84 11.21 10.79 8.96
N ARG A 85 11.66 9.64 8.44
CA ARG A 85 13.09 9.41 8.09
C ARG A 85 13.44 9.86 6.68
N ALA A 86 12.46 10.07 5.83
CA ALA A 86 12.67 10.53 4.46
C ALA A 86 13.21 11.97 4.48
N GLN A 87 14.41 12.16 3.96
CA GLN A 87 15.09 13.45 3.89
C GLN A 87 15.17 13.90 2.43
N GLY A 88 15.22 15.21 2.19
CA GLY A 88 15.45 15.76 0.86
C GLY A 88 14.39 16.75 0.43
N ALA A 89 13.73 16.51 -0.69
CA ALA A 89 12.73 17.43 -1.24
C ALA A 89 11.52 17.62 -0.30
N PRO A 90 10.87 18.80 -0.32
CA PRO A 90 9.66 19.05 0.48
C PRO A 90 8.60 18.00 0.22
N SER A 91 8.06 17.42 1.29
CA SER A 91 7.08 16.35 1.18
C SER A 91 5.91 16.58 2.13
N THR A 92 4.75 16.06 1.79
CA THR A 92 3.51 16.23 2.54
C THR A 92 2.94 14.86 2.89
N LEU A 93 2.56 14.65 4.15
CA LEU A 93 1.86 13.46 4.64
C LEU A 93 0.43 13.88 5.01
N VAL A 94 -0.57 13.18 4.47
CA VAL A 94 -1.99 13.45 4.73
C VAL A 94 -2.71 12.16 5.07
N THR A 95 -3.52 12.20 6.12
CA THR A 95 -4.42 11.09 6.51
C THR A 95 -5.70 11.12 5.67
N ILE A 96 -6.16 9.95 5.27
CA ILE A 96 -7.46 9.73 4.65
C ILE A 96 -8.25 8.81 5.58
N GLU A 97 -9.30 9.34 6.16
CA GLU A 97 -10.19 8.64 7.07
C GLU A 97 -11.50 8.29 6.34
N ASP A 98 -12.26 7.36 6.90
CA ASP A 98 -13.61 7.01 6.43
C ASP A 98 -13.69 6.51 4.98
N SER A 99 -12.66 5.80 4.50
CA SER A 99 -12.79 5.09 3.24
C SER A 99 -13.84 3.99 3.36
N GLN A 100 -14.58 3.67 2.27
CA GLN A 100 -15.57 2.58 2.29
C GLN A 100 -14.93 1.20 2.19
N ASP A 101 -13.62 1.13 2.07
CA ASP A 101 -12.91 -0.13 2.13
C ASP A 101 -12.91 -0.67 3.56
N GLU A 102 -13.36 -1.90 3.75
CA GLU A 102 -13.46 -2.54 5.07
C GLU A 102 -12.10 -2.64 5.79
N HIS A 103 -11.01 -2.68 5.01
CA HIS A 103 -9.65 -2.73 5.52
C HIS A 103 -8.98 -1.36 5.59
N GLN A 104 -9.68 -0.29 5.21
CA GLN A 104 -9.16 1.08 5.14
C GLN A 104 -7.85 1.21 4.31
N HIS A 105 -7.59 0.21 3.44
CA HIS A 105 -6.38 0.10 2.62
C HIS A 105 -6.51 0.79 1.27
N VAL A 106 -7.65 0.62 0.60
CA VAL A 106 -7.96 1.30 -0.66
C VAL A 106 -8.63 2.64 -0.33
N ILE A 107 -7.84 3.69 -0.27
CA ILE A 107 -8.28 5.01 0.21
C ILE A 107 -9.01 5.86 -0.84
N ALA A 108 -9.08 5.43 -2.10
CA ALA A 108 -9.81 6.10 -3.18
C ALA A 108 -10.11 5.14 -4.33
N GLY A 109 -11.08 5.48 -5.16
CA GLY A 109 -11.47 4.73 -6.36
C GLY A 109 -12.91 4.24 -6.31
N ASP A 110 -13.57 4.26 -7.47
CA ASP A 110 -15.02 4.03 -7.62
C ASP A 110 -15.53 2.67 -7.13
N ILE A 111 -14.64 1.69 -6.98
CA ILE A 111 -15.03 0.33 -6.63
C ILE A 111 -15.03 0.12 -5.13
N ARG A 112 -14.01 0.62 -4.43
CA ARG A 112 -13.81 0.37 -2.99
C ARG A 112 -14.08 1.58 -2.11
N SER A 113 -13.75 2.78 -2.59
CA SER A 113 -13.81 4.01 -1.78
C SER A 113 -14.28 5.22 -2.60
N PRO A 114 -15.50 5.17 -3.18
CA PRO A 114 -16.01 6.26 -4.01
C PRO A 114 -16.14 7.59 -3.27
N TYR A 115 -16.50 7.61 -1.97
CA TYR A 115 -16.74 8.85 -1.24
C TYR A 115 -15.48 9.69 -0.98
N THR A 116 -14.34 9.03 -0.81
CA THR A 116 -13.06 9.70 -0.59
C THR A 116 -12.34 10.08 -1.89
N THR A 117 -12.81 9.57 -3.04
CA THR A 117 -12.15 9.76 -4.34
C THR A 117 -12.02 11.23 -4.73
N ASP A 118 -13.07 12.02 -4.59
CA ASP A 118 -13.04 13.46 -4.92
C ASP A 118 -12.10 14.24 -3.98
N HIS A 119 -12.09 13.89 -2.70
CA HIS A 119 -11.18 14.49 -1.73
C HIS A 119 -9.72 14.19 -2.06
N VAL A 120 -9.39 12.93 -2.30
CA VAL A 120 -8.04 12.49 -2.71
C VAL A 120 -7.62 13.14 -4.01
N THR A 121 -8.52 13.23 -4.97
CA THR A 121 -8.26 13.91 -6.27
C THR A 121 -7.90 15.38 -6.06
N ARG A 122 -8.64 16.12 -5.23
CA ARG A 122 -8.31 17.52 -4.90
C ARG A 122 -6.93 17.64 -4.27
N LEU A 123 -6.60 16.81 -3.29
CA LEU A 123 -5.28 16.84 -2.65
C LEU A 123 -4.14 16.65 -3.66
N ILE A 124 -4.29 15.70 -4.58
CA ILE A 124 -3.31 15.44 -5.64
C ILE A 124 -3.17 16.65 -6.58
N VAL A 125 -4.30 17.23 -7.03
CA VAL A 125 -4.32 18.40 -7.90
C VAL A 125 -3.69 19.61 -7.23
N GLU A 126 -4.05 19.91 -5.99
CA GLU A 126 -3.47 21.01 -5.22
C GLU A 126 -1.97 20.83 -4.98
N PHE A 127 -1.54 19.61 -4.67
CA PHE A 127 -0.12 19.31 -4.52
C PHE A 127 0.64 19.56 -5.83
N THR A 128 0.14 19.05 -6.95
CA THR A 128 0.80 19.23 -8.26
C THR A 128 0.83 20.69 -8.73
N GLN A 129 -0.19 21.48 -8.40
CA GLN A 129 -0.23 22.91 -8.70
C GLN A 129 0.83 23.73 -7.94
N ARG A 130 1.15 23.32 -6.71
CA ARG A 130 2.20 23.97 -5.89
C ARG A 130 3.62 23.70 -6.39
N LEU A 131 3.80 22.72 -7.26
CA LEU A 131 5.11 22.36 -7.82
C LEU A 131 5.45 23.11 -9.12
N ARG A 132 4.51 23.92 -9.64
CA ARG A 132 4.67 24.73 -10.84
C ARG A 132 5.13 26.15 -10.49
#